data_826e64fac18eba5e480ab93fbbc68e35
#
_entry.id   826e64fac18eba5e480ab93fbbc68e35
#
_cell.length_a   1.000
_cell.length_b   1.000
_cell.length_c   1.000
_cell.angle_alpha   90.00
_cell.angle_beta   90.00
_cell.angle_gamma   90.00
#
_symmetry.space_group_name_H-M   'P 1'
#
loop_
_entity.id
_entity.type
_entity.pdbx_description
1 polymer ?
#
loop_
_entity_poly.entity_id
_entity_poly.type
_entity_poly.pdbx_seq_one_letter_code
_entity_poly.pdbx_strand_id
1 'polypeptide(L)'
;GYPVNDGFCCIKGLSLDKQQTVVKTSPLPKIRQADGSMKEVSWDEGFQYVADQLQELQAKYGRESVAGISTGQLTMEGFAIFGHVMRNYLKTNVDGNTRLCMATAVVAHKQSYGFDAPGYTLKDLELSDTIIFIGANPVVAHPILWKRVRQNPDKKVIVIDPRKSETAMNADYWYPVKCRGDLYLLYTLANVLIEKGWIDQNYIEAHTEGYGEFKEFVKPFTLDQAQETAGLSPEQILELAQLIHEGKRVSFWWTMGVNQGYEAVRTAQAIINLALMTGNIGRPGTGANSITGQCNAMGSRSYSNTAVLYAGGDFTNPARRAKVAEALGVDESVLAEKPTATYNQIIEGINEGRIKGLWILCTNPRHSWTNNETFASAVKKLELFVVQDIYDTIESAEECT
;
A
#
# COMPACT_ATOMS: atom_id res chain seq x y z
N GLY A 1 0.21 16.88 -23.01
CA GLY A 1 -0.36 16.63 -21.70
C GLY A 1 0.63 15.88 -20.78
N TYR A 2 0.34 15.82 -19.49
CA TYR A 2 1.15 15.04 -18.56
C TYR A 2 0.97 13.53 -18.88
N PRO A 3 2.06 12.77 -19.07
CA PRO A 3 1.99 11.44 -19.71
C PRO A 3 1.23 10.39 -18.87
N VAL A 4 1.12 10.55 -17.55
CA VAL A 4 0.44 9.59 -16.68
C VAL A 4 -1.06 9.66 -16.84
N ASN A 5 -1.65 10.86 -16.72
CA ASN A 5 -3.10 11.06 -16.76
C ASN A 5 -3.61 11.55 -18.13
N ASP A 6 -2.73 11.87 -19.07
CA ASP A 6 -3.07 12.32 -20.43
C ASP A 6 -4.07 13.48 -20.46
N GLY A 7 -3.94 14.42 -19.51
CA GLY A 7 -4.85 15.55 -19.34
C GLY A 7 -6.18 15.22 -18.65
N PHE A 8 -6.41 14.00 -18.22
CA PHE A 8 -7.63 13.62 -17.50
C PHE A 8 -7.51 13.82 -16.00
N CYS A 9 -8.62 14.07 -15.35
CA CYS A 9 -8.73 14.06 -13.90
C CYS A 9 -9.96 13.26 -13.44
N CYS A 10 -9.96 12.86 -12.20
CA CYS A 10 -11.12 12.22 -11.57
C CYS A 10 -12.04 13.26 -10.91
N ILE A 11 -13.16 12.81 -10.38
CA ILE A 11 -14.15 13.70 -9.72
C ILE A 11 -13.54 14.56 -8.59
N LYS A 12 -12.50 14.09 -7.91
CA LYS A 12 -11.78 14.88 -6.89
C LYS A 12 -11.11 16.11 -7.49
N GLY A 13 -10.41 15.94 -8.60
CA GLY A 13 -9.80 17.06 -9.33
C GLY A 13 -10.84 18.02 -9.92
N LEU A 14 -11.97 17.49 -10.43
CA LEU A 14 -13.07 18.29 -10.95
C LEU A 14 -13.82 19.10 -9.88
N SER A 15 -13.71 18.69 -8.61
CA SER A 15 -14.39 19.33 -7.47
C SER A 15 -13.45 20.12 -6.58
N LEU A 16 -12.21 20.39 -7.02
CA LEU A 16 -11.20 21.07 -6.21
C LEU A 16 -11.61 22.49 -5.80
N ASP A 17 -12.27 23.21 -6.69
CA ASP A 17 -12.83 24.54 -6.44
C ASP A 17 -13.85 24.52 -5.28
N LYS A 18 -14.67 23.49 -5.20
CA LYS A 18 -15.66 23.31 -4.14
C LYS A 18 -14.98 23.06 -2.79
N GLN A 19 -13.89 22.30 -2.77
CA GLN A 19 -13.13 22.07 -1.53
C GLN A 19 -12.60 23.38 -0.95
N GLN A 20 -12.04 24.25 -1.78
CA GLN A 20 -11.50 25.53 -1.33
C GLN A 20 -12.57 26.47 -0.74
N THR A 21 -13.82 26.35 -1.16
CA THR A 21 -14.93 27.18 -0.69
C THR A 21 -15.65 26.64 0.54
N VAL A 22 -15.60 25.34 0.75
CA VAL A 22 -16.35 24.64 1.82
C VAL A 22 -15.50 24.43 3.08
N VAL A 23 -14.17 24.32 2.97
CA VAL A 23 -13.27 24.09 4.08
C VAL A 23 -13.14 25.38 4.90
N LYS A 24 -13.92 25.47 5.97
CA LYS A 24 -13.82 26.54 7.00
C LYS A 24 -12.88 26.08 8.12
N THR A 25 -11.65 25.78 7.80
CA THR A 25 -10.63 25.51 8.82
C THR A 25 -9.84 26.77 9.09
N SER A 26 -9.44 26.96 10.34
CA SER A 26 -8.45 27.98 10.67
C SER A 26 -7.14 27.64 9.97
N PRO A 27 -6.49 28.58 9.28
CA PRO A 27 -5.16 28.38 8.72
C PRO A 27 -4.06 28.35 9.79
N LEU A 28 -4.41 28.53 11.06
CA LEU A 28 -3.48 28.63 12.18
C LEU A 28 -3.45 27.35 13.00
N PRO A 29 -2.30 27.00 13.59
CA PRO A 29 -2.19 25.94 14.56
C PRO A 29 -3.03 26.22 15.81
N LYS A 30 -3.42 25.15 16.49
CA LYS A 30 -4.15 25.22 17.77
C LYS A 30 -3.42 24.39 18.82
N ILE A 31 -3.37 24.90 20.05
CA ILE A 31 -2.79 24.23 21.22
C ILE A 31 -3.88 24.05 22.27
N ARG A 32 -4.03 22.85 22.81
CA ARG A 32 -4.97 22.55 23.88
C ARG A 32 -4.51 23.21 25.19
N GLN A 33 -5.43 23.90 25.82
CA GLN A 33 -5.19 24.54 27.11
C GLN A 33 -5.54 23.60 28.26
N ALA A 34 -5.11 23.95 29.47
CA ALA A 34 -5.38 23.16 30.67
C ALA A 34 -6.87 22.99 31.00
N ASP A 35 -7.72 23.90 30.54
CA ASP A 35 -9.18 23.81 30.66
C ASP A 35 -9.85 23.00 29.57
N GLY A 36 -9.05 22.42 28.66
CA GLY A 36 -9.50 21.60 27.51
C GLY A 36 -9.87 22.41 26.25
N SER A 37 -9.88 23.75 26.31
CA SER A 37 -10.14 24.60 25.15
C SER A 37 -8.97 24.58 24.16
N MET A 38 -9.25 24.88 22.89
CA MET A 38 -8.22 25.00 21.84
C MET A 38 -7.95 26.49 21.58
N LYS A 39 -6.70 26.90 21.75
CA LYS A 39 -6.23 28.26 21.47
C LYS A 39 -5.51 28.30 20.12
N GLU A 40 -5.93 29.19 19.23
CA GLU A 40 -5.17 29.49 18.01
C GLU A 40 -3.88 30.23 18.34
N VAL A 41 -2.79 29.83 17.69
CA VAL A 41 -1.46 30.42 17.85
C VAL A 41 -0.83 30.71 16.49
N SER A 42 0.25 31.52 16.45
CA SER A 42 1.02 31.69 15.22
C SER A 42 1.74 30.39 14.82
N TRP A 43 2.15 30.30 13.55
CA TRP A 43 2.95 29.17 13.09
C TRP A 43 4.28 29.03 13.83
N ASP A 44 4.95 30.17 14.12
CA ASP A 44 6.20 30.15 14.86
C ASP A 44 6.02 29.64 16.30
N GLU A 45 4.95 30.09 16.98
CA GLU A 45 4.58 29.61 18.33
C GLU A 45 4.25 28.10 18.30
N GLY A 46 3.48 27.66 17.30
CA GLY A 46 3.12 26.26 17.14
C GLY A 46 4.34 25.36 16.84
N PHE A 47 5.24 25.78 15.97
CA PHE A 47 6.48 25.05 15.68
C PHE A 47 7.38 24.98 16.90
N GLN A 48 7.55 26.09 17.61
CA GLN A 48 8.38 26.13 18.85
C GLN A 48 7.79 25.19 19.90
N TYR A 49 6.48 25.24 20.12
CA TYR A 49 5.80 24.36 21.08
C TYR A 49 6.05 22.88 20.76
N VAL A 50 5.84 22.46 19.51
CA VAL A 50 6.07 21.06 19.11
C VAL A 50 7.54 20.67 19.27
N ALA A 51 8.47 21.54 18.86
CA ALA A 51 9.90 21.27 18.99
C ALA A 51 10.33 21.11 20.46
N ASP A 52 9.89 22.00 21.33
CA ASP A 52 10.20 21.96 22.77
C ASP A 52 9.65 20.69 23.41
N GLN A 53 8.38 20.34 23.14
CA GLN A 53 7.74 19.15 23.67
C GLN A 53 8.43 17.86 23.21
N LEU A 54 8.81 17.76 21.92
CA LEU A 54 9.54 16.61 21.41
C LEU A 54 10.91 16.46 22.07
N GLN A 55 11.64 17.56 22.25
CA GLN A 55 12.94 17.56 22.91
C GLN A 55 12.83 17.19 24.39
N GLU A 56 11.85 17.74 25.11
CA GLU A 56 11.59 17.44 26.50
C GLU A 56 11.28 15.95 26.72
N LEU A 57 10.40 15.37 25.89
CA LEU A 57 10.07 13.94 25.95
C LEU A 57 11.30 13.07 25.69
N GLN A 58 12.11 13.43 24.69
CA GLN A 58 13.33 12.68 24.39
C GLN A 58 14.40 12.82 25.48
N ALA A 59 14.52 13.99 26.09
CA ALA A 59 15.43 14.20 27.23
C ALA A 59 15.02 13.37 28.45
N LYS A 60 13.70 13.27 28.70
CA LYS A 60 13.14 12.58 29.87
C LYS A 60 13.09 11.06 29.71
N TYR A 61 12.72 10.57 28.53
CA TYR A 61 12.39 9.15 28.29
C TYR A 61 13.27 8.46 27.24
N GLY A 62 14.20 9.20 26.62
CA GLY A 62 15.06 8.70 25.55
C GLY A 62 14.48 8.92 24.14
N ARG A 63 15.31 8.72 23.13
CA ARG A 63 14.98 9.07 21.73
C ARG A 63 13.80 8.28 21.16
N GLU A 64 13.63 7.04 21.57
CA GLU A 64 12.56 6.17 21.09
C GLU A 64 11.20 6.44 21.73
N SER A 65 11.11 7.43 22.67
CA SER A 65 9.86 7.81 23.33
C SER A 65 8.89 8.60 22.44
N VAL A 66 9.31 8.94 21.24
CA VAL A 66 8.50 9.68 20.27
C VAL A 66 8.29 8.83 19.01
N ALA A 67 7.22 9.06 18.29
CA ALA A 67 6.96 8.41 17.02
C ALA A 67 6.24 9.34 16.03
N GLY A 68 6.44 9.10 14.74
CA GLY A 68 5.71 9.75 13.67
C GLY A 68 4.99 8.75 12.77
N ILE A 69 3.77 9.10 12.37
CA ILE A 69 3.00 8.31 11.39
C ILE A 69 2.60 9.21 10.24
N SER A 70 3.13 8.92 9.04
CA SER A 70 2.82 9.65 7.83
C SER A 70 1.68 9.02 7.02
N THR A 71 1.25 9.74 6.01
CA THR A 71 0.33 9.26 4.97
C THR A 71 1.08 8.71 3.74
N GLY A 72 0.36 8.27 2.72
CA GLY A 72 0.89 7.98 1.37
C GLY A 72 0.54 9.07 0.35
N GLN A 73 0.22 10.29 0.78
CA GLN A 73 -0.33 11.34 -0.08
C GLN A 73 0.42 12.68 -0.03
N LEU A 74 1.64 12.70 0.50
CA LEU A 74 2.51 13.87 0.46
C LEU A 74 3.29 13.96 -0.86
N THR A 75 3.89 15.12 -1.11
CA THR A 75 4.91 15.26 -2.16
C THR A 75 6.18 14.49 -1.78
N MET A 76 7.06 14.23 -2.74
CA MET A 76 8.36 13.56 -2.47
C MET A 76 9.20 14.35 -1.49
N GLU A 77 9.23 15.67 -1.63
CA GLU A 77 9.93 16.60 -0.74
C GLU A 77 9.39 16.50 0.69
N GLY A 78 8.05 16.48 0.84
CA GLY A 78 7.40 16.34 2.14
C GLY A 78 7.78 15.03 2.84
N PHE A 79 7.80 13.92 2.11
CA PHE A 79 8.26 12.63 2.65
C PHE A 79 9.74 12.64 3.02
N ALA A 80 10.57 13.22 2.17
CA ALA A 80 12.02 13.30 2.41
C ALA A 80 12.32 14.11 3.67
N ILE A 81 11.71 15.28 3.81
CA ILE A 81 11.87 16.16 4.98
C ILE A 81 11.35 15.47 6.25
N PHE A 82 10.13 14.96 6.24
CA PHE A 82 9.55 14.29 7.40
C PHE A 82 10.36 13.08 7.83
N GLY A 83 10.73 12.22 6.88
CA GLY A 83 11.57 11.06 7.16
C GLY A 83 12.96 11.44 7.68
N HIS A 84 13.55 12.54 7.18
CA HIS A 84 14.83 13.03 7.66
C HIS A 84 14.73 13.58 9.09
N VAL A 85 13.72 14.40 9.37
CA VAL A 85 13.49 14.95 10.71
C VAL A 85 13.29 13.81 11.72
N MET A 86 12.39 12.89 11.46
CA MET A 86 12.06 11.82 12.41
C MET A 86 13.21 10.82 12.56
N ARG A 87 13.73 10.29 11.47
CA ARG A 87 14.64 9.17 11.48
C ARG A 87 16.08 9.58 11.75
N ASN A 88 16.54 10.65 11.12
CA ASN A 88 17.96 11.03 11.16
C ASN A 88 18.22 12.11 12.21
N TYR A 89 17.42 13.17 12.28
CA TYR A 89 17.60 14.25 13.23
C TYR A 89 17.14 13.86 14.65
N LEU A 90 15.88 13.50 14.82
CA LEU A 90 15.33 13.07 16.10
C LEU A 90 15.76 11.64 16.48
N LYS A 91 16.21 10.84 15.52
CA LYS A 91 16.58 9.42 15.68
C LYS A 91 15.52 8.60 16.40
N THR A 92 14.27 8.77 15.96
CA THR A 92 13.09 8.19 16.58
C THR A 92 12.29 7.31 15.61
N ASN A 93 11.16 6.80 16.07
CA ASN A 93 10.30 5.90 15.31
C ASN A 93 9.53 6.64 14.22
N VAL A 94 9.49 6.06 13.01
CA VAL A 94 8.67 6.58 11.91
C VAL A 94 8.15 5.45 11.04
N ASP A 95 6.86 5.49 10.76
CA ASP A 95 6.20 4.63 9.77
C ASP A 95 5.07 5.43 9.09
N GLY A 96 4.31 4.80 8.23
CA GLY A 96 3.23 5.44 7.51
C GLY A 96 2.02 4.53 7.31
N ASN A 97 0.87 5.14 7.01
CA ASN A 97 -0.37 4.40 6.77
C ASN A 97 -0.32 3.51 5.50
N THR A 98 0.68 3.67 4.66
CA THR A 98 0.98 2.73 3.57
C THR A 98 1.31 1.33 4.08
N ARG A 99 1.68 1.19 5.36
CA ARG A 99 1.80 -0.09 6.07
C ARG A 99 0.49 -0.88 6.05
N LEU A 100 -0.63 -0.21 6.27
CA LEU A 100 -1.96 -0.81 6.29
C LEU A 100 -2.52 -1.02 4.88
N CYS A 101 -1.94 -0.36 3.88
CA CYS A 101 -2.40 -0.35 2.50
C CYS A 101 -1.72 -1.42 1.65
N MET A 102 -0.40 -1.33 1.48
CA MET A 102 0.34 -2.09 0.47
C MET A 102 1.54 -2.88 0.99
N ALA A 103 1.77 -2.96 2.29
CA ALA A 103 2.89 -3.74 2.83
C ALA A 103 2.88 -5.20 2.36
N THR A 104 1.70 -5.78 2.19
CA THR A 104 1.50 -7.12 1.61
C THR A 104 2.15 -7.26 0.23
N ALA A 105 1.83 -6.36 -0.70
CA ALA A 105 2.41 -6.40 -2.04
C ALA A 105 3.93 -6.18 -2.02
N VAL A 106 4.43 -5.28 -1.14
CA VAL A 106 5.87 -5.07 -0.95
C VAL A 106 6.56 -6.36 -0.54
N VAL A 107 6.01 -7.08 0.44
CA VAL A 107 6.58 -8.35 0.92
C VAL A 107 6.51 -9.42 -0.16
N ALA A 108 5.35 -9.55 -0.83
CA ALA A 108 5.17 -10.52 -1.91
C ALA A 108 6.17 -10.28 -3.07
N HIS A 109 6.32 -9.03 -3.53
CA HIS A 109 7.27 -8.67 -4.58
C HIS A 109 8.72 -8.95 -4.16
N LYS A 110 9.12 -8.55 -2.94
CA LYS A 110 10.49 -8.80 -2.44
C LYS A 110 10.80 -10.29 -2.33
N GLN A 111 9.85 -11.10 -1.89
CA GLN A 111 10.04 -12.54 -1.77
C GLN A 111 10.03 -13.24 -3.14
N SER A 112 9.25 -12.73 -4.11
CA SER A 112 9.15 -13.35 -5.44
C SER A 112 10.20 -12.85 -6.44
N TYR A 113 10.55 -11.54 -6.38
CA TYR A 113 11.43 -10.91 -7.38
C TYR A 113 12.75 -10.40 -6.80
N GLY A 114 12.91 -10.39 -5.45
CA GLY A 114 14.07 -9.82 -4.77
C GLY A 114 13.99 -8.31 -4.56
N PHE A 115 13.02 -7.61 -5.12
CA PHE A 115 12.86 -6.16 -5.01
C PHE A 115 11.37 -5.74 -5.02
N ASP A 116 11.12 -4.51 -4.58
CA ASP A 116 9.78 -3.90 -4.62
C ASP A 116 9.78 -2.71 -5.59
N ALA A 117 9.22 -2.95 -6.77
CA ALA A 117 8.96 -1.92 -7.76
C ALA A 117 7.72 -2.30 -8.60
N PRO A 118 6.92 -1.33 -9.05
CA PRO A 118 5.83 -1.61 -9.98
C PRO A 118 6.41 -2.12 -11.30
N GLY A 119 5.96 -3.28 -11.74
CA GLY A 119 6.37 -3.90 -12.99
C GLY A 119 5.60 -3.41 -14.21
N TYR A 120 4.81 -2.35 -14.10
CA TYR A 120 3.86 -1.91 -15.12
C TYR A 120 3.87 -0.40 -15.37
N THR A 121 3.31 -0.03 -16.50
CA THR A 121 2.85 1.33 -16.79
C THR A 121 1.35 1.31 -17.07
N LEU A 122 0.69 2.47 -17.01
CA LEU A 122 -0.74 2.54 -17.38
C LEU A 122 -0.98 2.18 -18.85
N LYS A 123 0.04 2.30 -19.71
CA LYS A 123 -0.03 1.92 -21.12
C LYS A 123 -0.21 0.42 -21.32
N ASP A 124 0.22 -0.41 -20.38
CA ASP A 124 0.05 -1.87 -20.45
C ASP A 124 -1.43 -2.25 -20.52
N LEU A 125 -2.32 -1.47 -19.89
CA LEU A 125 -3.77 -1.69 -19.97
C LEU A 125 -4.35 -1.48 -21.38
N GLU A 126 -3.68 -0.67 -22.21
CA GLU A 126 -4.07 -0.43 -23.60
C GLU A 126 -3.57 -1.55 -24.53
N LEU A 127 -2.61 -2.37 -24.06
CA LEU A 127 -1.95 -3.42 -24.80
C LEU A 127 -2.39 -4.84 -24.40
N SER A 128 -2.95 -5.00 -23.19
CA SER A 128 -3.46 -6.29 -22.69
C SER A 128 -4.70 -6.71 -23.48
N ASP A 129 -4.76 -7.96 -23.92
CA ASP A 129 -5.99 -8.54 -24.48
C ASP A 129 -6.87 -9.21 -23.41
N THR A 130 -6.27 -9.54 -22.27
CA THR A 130 -6.99 -10.13 -21.13
C THR A 130 -6.55 -9.42 -19.84
N ILE A 131 -7.47 -8.67 -19.21
CA ILE A 131 -7.23 -7.89 -18.01
C ILE A 131 -8.02 -8.50 -16.87
N ILE A 132 -7.33 -8.96 -15.82
CA ILE A 132 -7.96 -9.63 -14.67
C ILE A 132 -7.83 -8.75 -13.44
N PHE A 133 -8.95 -8.26 -12.91
CA PHE A 133 -9.01 -7.52 -11.64
C PHE A 133 -9.41 -8.46 -10.50
N ILE A 134 -8.62 -8.49 -9.43
CA ILE A 134 -8.81 -9.37 -8.26
C ILE A 134 -8.93 -8.50 -7.02
N GLY A 135 -10.10 -8.50 -6.38
CA GLY A 135 -10.37 -7.66 -5.20
C GLY A 135 -10.06 -6.18 -5.46
N ALA A 136 -10.48 -5.69 -6.64
CA ALA A 136 -10.17 -4.35 -7.11
C ALA A 136 -11.38 -3.71 -7.82
N ASN A 137 -11.66 -2.43 -7.51
CA ASN A 137 -12.73 -1.67 -8.14
C ASN A 137 -12.20 -0.39 -8.81
N PRO A 138 -11.44 -0.51 -9.92
CA PRO A 138 -10.83 0.65 -10.57
C PRO A 138 -11.82 1.67 -11.15
N VAL A 139 -13.05 1.31 -11.46
CA VAL A 139 -14.09 2.27 -11.88
C VAL A 139 -14.24 3.38 -10.84
N VAL A 140 -14.19 3.04 -9.56
CA VAL A 140 -14.35 3.99 -8.44
C VAL A 140 -13.00 4.48 -7.92
N ALA A 141 -12.08 3.55 -7.62
CA ALA A 141 -10.85 3.87 -6.90
C ALA A 141 -9.72 4.39 -7.81
N HIS A 142 -9.71 4.02 -9.09
CA HIS A 142 -8.67 4.36 -10.07
C HIS A 142 -9.25 4.80 -11.42
N PRO A 143 -10.06 5.86 -11.48
CA PRO A 143 -10.83 6.20 -12.69
C PRO A 143 -9.94 6.56 -13.90
N ILE A 144 -8.73 7.06 -13.69
CA ILE A 144 -7.78 7.31 -14.78
C ILE A 144 -7.25 5.99 -15.37
N LEU A 145 -6.92 5.02 -14.50
CA LEU A 145 -6.56 3.67 -14.91
C LEU A 145 -7.71 3.01 -15.68
N TRP A 146 -8.94 3.08 -15.14
CA TRP A 146 -10.12 2.54 -15.81
C TRP A 146 -10.37 3.16 -17.18
N LYS A 147 -10.06 4.44 -17.35
CA LYS A 147 -10.14 5.09 -18.66
C LYS A 147 -9.19 4.43 -19.68
N ARG A 148 -7.96 4.08 -19.28
CA ARG A 148 -7.02 3.35 -20.14
C ARG A 148 -7.58 1.97 -20.55
N VAL A 149 -8.21 1.27 -19.61
CA VAL A 149 -8.93 0.02 -19.92
C VAL A 149 -9.99 0.24 -20.99
N ARG A 150 -10.79 1.31 -20.88
CA ARG A 150 -11.85 1.62 -21.85
C ARG A 150 -11.34 2.00 -23.24
N GLN A 151 -10.14 2.54 -23.34
CA GLN A 151 -9.50 2.91 -24.62
C GLN A 151 -8.99 1.70 -25.39
N ASN A 152 -8.84 0.54 -24.75
CA ASN A 152 -8.43 -0.70 -25.38
C ASN A 152 -9.65 -1.40 -26.02
N PRO A 153 -9.76 -1.49 -27.37
CA PRO A 153 -10.93 -2.06 -28.03
C PRO A 153 -10.97 -3.60 -27.99
N ASP A 154 -9.81 -4.25 -27.90
CA ASP A 154 -9.67 -5.69 -28.08
C ASP A 154 -9.55 -6.46 -26.75
N LYS A 155 -9.80 -5.79 -25.64
CA LYS A 155 -9.69 -6.38 -24.31
C LYS A 155 -10.86 -7.29 -23.93
N LYS A 156 -10.55 -8.30 -23.14
CA LYS A 156 -11.48 -8.99 -22.24
C LYS A 156 -11.22 -8.53 -20.81
N VAL A 157 -12.23 -8.11 -20.10
CA VAL A 157 -12.14 -7.72 -18.69
C VAL A 157 -12.78 -8.78 -17.81
N ILE A 158 -11.98 -9.34 -16.91
CA ILE A 158 -12.37 -10.38 -15.96
C ILE A 158 -12.28 -9.79 -14.55
N VAL A 159 -13.29 -10.01 -13.73
CA VAL A 159 -13.31 -9.56 -12.32
C VAL A 159 -13.54 -10.75 -11.39
N ILE A 160 -12.65 -10.91 -10.44
CA ILE A 160 -12.74 -11.86 -9.32
C ILE A 160 -12.99 -11.03 -8.06
N ASP A 161 -14.23 -11.00 -7.58
CA ASP A 161 -14.64 -10.18 -6.44
C ASP A 161 -15.94 -10.76 -5.85
N PRO A 162 -16.06 -10.88 -4.51
CA PRO A 162 -17.29 -11.38 -3.90
C PRO A 162 -18.49 -10.48 -4.17
N ARG A 163 -18.27 -9.20 -4.43
CA ARG A 163 -19.29 -8.20 -4.73
C ARG A 163 -19.32 -7.89 -6.21
N LYS A 164 -20.52 -7.81 -6.78
CA LYS A 164 -20.70 -7.26 -8.13
C LYS A 164 -20.50 -5.74 -8.09
N SER A 165 -19.23 -5.35 -8.00
CA SER A 165 -18.79 -3.96 -7.93
C SER A 165 -19.04 -3.23 -9.26
N GLU A 166 -18.86 -1.90 -9.28
CA GLU A 166 -18.99 -1.08 -10.48
C GLU A 166 -18.05 -1.56 -11.59
N THR A 167 -16.87 -2.09 -11.23
CA THR A 167 -15.97 -2.72 -12.21
C THR A 167 -16.55 -4.04 -12.71
N ALA A 168 -17.09 -4.87 -11.83
CA ALA A 168 -17.72 -6.13 -12.21
C ALA A 168 -18.98 -5.93 -13.08
N MET A 169 -19.71 -4.82 -12.88
CA MET A 169 -20.85 -4.46 -13.73
C MET A 169 -20.44 -4.06 -15.16
N ASN A 170 -19.19 -3.67 -15.36
CA ASN A 170 -18.61 -3.25 -16.63
C ASN A 170 -17.60 -4.27 -17.20
N ALA A 171 -17.50 -5.46 -16.60
CA ALA A 171 -16.64 -6.55 -17.04
C ALA A 171 -17.38 -7.51 -17.98
N ASP A 172 -16.60 -8.22 -18.81
CA ASP A 172 -17.11 -9.28 -19.66
C ASP A 172 -17.39 -10.55 -18.84
N TYR A 173 -16.57 -10.81 -17.81
CA TYR A 173 -16.71 -11.95 -16.90
C TYR A 173 -16.61 -11.51 -15.44
N TRP A 174 -17.49 -12.04 -14.59
CA TRP A 174 -17.46 -11.85 -13.16
C TRP A 174 -17.55 -13.18 -12.42
N TYR A 175 -16.54 -13.45 -11.58
CA TYR A 175 -16.46 -14.64 -10.74
C TYR A 175 -16.66 -14.24 -9.27
N PRO A 176 -17.84 -14.54 -8.68
CA PRO A 176 -18.17 -14.16 -7.29
C PRO A 176 -17.50 -15.09 -6.28
N VAL A 177 -16.20 -14.92 -6.09
CA VAL A 177 -15.43 -15.71 -5.13
C VAL A 177 -15.95 -15.48 -3.69
N LYS A 178 -16.06 -16.52 -2.88
CA LYS A 178 -16.34 -16.38 -1.44
C LYS A 178 -15.24 -15.59 -0.75
N CYS A 179 -15.58 -14.79 0.27
CA CYS A 179 -14.60 -14.16 1.14
C CYS A 179 -13.62 -15.20 1.69
N ARG A 180 -12.32 -14.94 1.62
CA ARG A 180 -11.21 -15.85 1.95
C ARG A 180 -10.98 -17.02 0.97
N GLY A 181 -11.74 -17.11 -0.10
CA GLY A 181 -11.60 -18.16 -1.11
C GLY A 181 -10.52 -17.88 -2.17
N ASP A 182 -10.00 -16.66 -2.22
CA ASP A 182 -9.05 -16.21 -3.26
C ASP A 182 -7.84 -17.12 -3.39
N LEU A 183 -7.19 -17.44 -2.29
CA LEU A 183 -5.96 -18.25 -2.29
C LEU A 183 -6.21 -19.66 -2.83
N TYR A 184 -7.31 -20.30 -2.39
CA TYR A 184 -7.71 -21.60 -2.90
C TYR A 184 -8.01 -21.59 -4.40
N LEU A 185 -8.77 -20.59 -4.85
CA LEU A 185 -9.04 -20.39 -6.27
C LEU A 185 -7.75 -20.28 -7.09
N LEU A 186 -6.82 -19.43 -6.65
CA LEU A 186 -5.57 -19.17 -7.38
C LEU A 186 -4.67 -20.40 -7.43
N TYR A 187 -4.57 -21.18 -6.36
CA TYR A 187 -3.82 -22.43 -6.35
C TYR A 187 -4.51 -23.52 -7.20
N THR A 188 -5.84 -23.58 -7.19
CA THR A 188 -6.60 -24.48 -8.07
C THR A 188 -6.40 -24.11 -9.54
N LEU A 189 -6.43 -22.81 -9.88
CA LEU A 189 -6.12 -22.34 -11.23
C LEU A 189 -4.71 -22.74 -11.64
N ALA A 190 -3.72 -22.61 -10.75
CA ALA A 190 -2.36 -23.05 -11.03
C ALA A 190 -2.30 -24.56 -11.31
N ASN A 191 -2.97 -25.37 -10.49
CA ASN A 191 -3.04 -26.81 -10.68
C ASN A 191 -3.69 -27.17 -12.03
N VAL A 192 -4.83 -26.57 -12.36
CA VAL A 192 -5.53 -26.79 -13.66
C VAL A 192 -4.65 -26.42 -14.85
N LEU A 193 -3.98 -25.28 -14.79
CA LEU A 193 -3.08 -24.83 -15.87
C LEU A 193 -1.91 -25.82 -16.06
N ILE A 194 -1.36 -26.34 -14.96
CA ILE A 194 -0.29 -27.37 -15.00
C ILE A 194 -0.81 -28.68 -15.59
N GLU A 195 -1.94 -29.20 -15.12
CA GLU A 195 -2.52 -30.46 -15.58
C GLU A 195 -2.90 -30.41 -17.05
N LYS A 196 -3.38 -29.28 -17.55
CA LYS A 196 -3.74 -29.06 -18.95
C LYS A 196 -2.51 -28.76 -19.83
N GLY A 197 -1.33 -28.56 -19.26
CA GLY A 197 -0.16 -28.12 -20.02
C GLY A 197 -0.30 -26.66 -20.54
N TRP A 198 -1.13 -25.85 -19.96
CA TRP A 198 -1.40 -24.43 -20.29
C TRP A 198 -0.44 -23.49 -19.60
N ILE A 199 0.85 -23.83 -19.64
CA ILE A 199 1.95 -23.09 -19.02
C ILE A 199 3.02 -22.78 -20.08
N ASP A 200 3.84 -21.78 -19.80
CA ASP A 200 5.02 -21.46 -20.62
C ASP A 200 6.27 -22.12 -20.02
N GLN A 201 6.52 -23.37 -20.44
CA GLN A 201 7.63 -24.16 -19.92
C GLN A 201 8.99 -23.49 -20.21
N ASN A 202 9.15 -22.85 -21.37
CA ASN A 202 10.39 -22.18 -21.71
C ASN A 202 10.67 -20.98 -20.81
N TYR A 203 9.62 -20.22 -20.51
CA TYR A 203 9.73 -19.09 -19.58
C TYR A 203 10.07 -19.58 -18.15
N ILE A 204 9.40 -20.63 -17.69
CA ILE A 204 9.63 -21.22 -16.37
C ILE A 204 11.10 -21.63 -16.22
N GLU A 205 11.62 -22.40 -17.18
CA GLU A 205 13.00 -22.91 -17.15
C GLU A 205 14.05 -21.79 -17.22
N ALA A 206 13.80 -20.75 -17.98
CA ALA A 206 14.75 -19.67 -18.20
C ALA A 206 14.76 -18.60 -17.08
N HIS A 207 13.64 -18.42 -16.37
CA HIS A 207 13.41 -17.23 -15.54
C HIS A 207 12.89 -17.49 -14.13
N THR A 208 12.68 -18.76 -13.74
CA THR A 208 12.13 -19.06 -12.40
C THR A 208 12.91 -20.16 -11.70
N GLU A 209 12.78 -20.19 -10.38
CA GLU A 209 13.30 -21.25 -9.51
C GLU A 209 12.14 -21.85 -8.69
N GLY A 210 12.28 -23.09 -8.20
CA GLY A 210 11.30 -23.72 -7.31
C GLY A 210 10.01 -24.21 -8.00
N TYR A 211 9.95 -24.25 -9.34
CA TYR A 211 8.74 -24.71 -10.02
C TYR A 211 8.38 -26.16 -9.70
N GLY A 212 9.36 -27.04 -9.52
CA GLY A 212 9.12 -28.44 -9.17
C GLY A 212 8.38 -28.59 -7.84
N GLU A 213 8.86 -27.89 -6.80
CA GLU A 213 8.23 -27.86 -5.51
C GLU A 213 6.84 -27.21 -5.55
N PHE A 214 6.68 -26.12 -6.30
CA PHE A 214 5.38 -25.45 -6.48
C PHE A 214 4.37 -26.37 -7.15
N LYS A 215 4.76 -27.09 -8.21
CA LYS A 215 3.91 -28.07 -8.89
C LYS A 215 3.40 -29.17 -7.93
N GLU A 216 4.28 -29.72 -7.10
CA GLU A 216 3.87 -30.70 -6.09
C GLU A 216 2.95 -30.08 -5.02
N PHE A 217 3.25 -28.85 -4.60
CA PHE A 217 2.48 -28.14 -3.60
C PHE A 217 1.03 -27.86 -4.04
N VAL A 218 0.79 -27.54 -5.32
CA VAL A 218 -0.57 -27.19 -5.78
C VAL A 218 -1.44 -28.41 -6.13
N LYS A 219 -0.91 -29.61 -6.25
CA LYS A 219 -1.66 -30.84 -6.56
C LYS A 219 -2.89 -31.10 -5.68
N PRO A 220 -2.86 -30.86 -4.35
CA PRO A 220 -4.02 -31.05 -3.49
C PRO A 220 -5.17 -30.08 -3.74
N PHE A 221 -4.93 -28.96 -4.44
CA PHE A 221 -5.96 -27.95 -4.70
C PHE A 221 -6.78 -28.35 -5.91
N THR A 222 -7.85 -29.10 -5.68
CA THR A 222 -8.74 -29.68 -6.70
C THR A 222 -9.94 -28.77 -7.00
N LEU A 223 -10.60 -29.00 -8.13
CA LEU A 223 -11.82 -28.29 -8.51
C LEU A 223 -12.95 -28.47 -7.46
N ASP A 224 -13.12 -29.69 -6.93
CA ASP A 224 -14.16 -29.97 -5.93
C ASP A 224 -13.92 -29.21 -4.63
N GLN A 225 -12.68 -29.17 -4.15
CA GLN A 225 -12.33 -28.38 -2.96
C GLN A 225 -12.50 -26.88 -3.21
N ALA A 226 -12.18 -26.39 -4.39
CA ALA A 226 -12.36 -24.98 -4.73
C ALA A 226 -13.83 -24.59 -4.82
N GLN A 227 -14.72 -25.49 -5.25
CA GLN A 227 -16.16 -25.25 -5.22
C GLN A 227 -16.65 -25.04 -3.79
N GLU A 228 -16.18 -25.81 -2.84
CA GLU A 228 -16.53 -25.67 -1.45
C GLU A 228 -15.94 -24.40 -0.81
N THR A 229 -14.66 -24.15 -1.03
CA THR A 229 -13.90 -23.08 -0.37
C THR A 229 -14.04 -21.72 -1.06
N ALA A 230 -13.95 -21.68 -2.39
CA ALA A 230 -14.03 -20.45 -3.18
C ALA A 230 -15.45 -20.15 -3.72
N GLY A 231 -16.34 -21.14 -3.73
CA GLY A 231 -17.74 -20.98 -4.12
C GLY A 231 -17.99 -20.85 -5.61
N LEU A 232 -17.01 -21.19 -6.44
CA LEU A 232 -17.13 -21.24 -7.91
C LEU A 232 -17.28 -22.69 -8.36
N SER A 233 -18.12 -22.93 -9.37
CA SER A 233 -18.26 -24.28 -9.90
C SER A 233 -17.01 -24.72 -10.66
N PRO A 234 -16.75 -26.04 -10.82
CA PRO A 234 -15.66 -26.55 -11.63
C PRO A 234 -15.65 -25.96 -13.06
N GLU A 235 -16.82 -25.78 -13.67
CA GLU A 235 -16.94 -25.21 -15.02
C GLU A 235 -16.48 -23.74 -15.04
N GLN A 236 -16.84 -22.95 -14.03
CA GLN A 236 -16.39 -21.55 -13.93
C GLN A 236 -14.87 -21.45 -13.75
N ILE A 237 -14.27 -22.35 -12.96
CA ILE A 237 -12.83 -22.36 -12.74
C ILE A 237 -12.10 -22.80 -14.01
N LEU A 238 -12.61 -23.80 -14.72
CA LEU A 238 -12.08 -24.23 -16.01
C LEU A 238 -12.19 -23.15 -17.08
N GLU A 239 -13.34 -22.45 -17.16
CA GLU A 239 -13.52 -21.30 -18.04
C GLU A 239 -12.50 -20.19 -17.74
N LEU A 240 -12.30 -19.84 -16.46
CA LEU A 240 -11.32 -18.84 -16.07
C LEU A 240 -9.89 -19.26 -16.42
N ALA A 241 -9.53 -20.53 -16.21
CA ALA A 241 -8.22 -21.08 -16.61
C ALA A 241 -8.03 -21.03 -18.13
N GLN A 242 -9.09 -21.34 -18.90
CA GLN A 242 -9.06 -21.27 -20.35
C GLN A 242 -8.89 -19.82 -20.84
N LEU A 243 -9.59 -18.85 -20.25
CA LEU A 243 -9.44 -17.44 -20.58
C LEU A 243 -8.01 -16.92 -20.31
N ILE A 244 -7.35 -17.41 -19.25
CA ILE A 244 -5.95 -17.12 -18.98
C ILE A 244 -5.04 -17.74 -20.05
N HIS A 245 -5.29 -18.99 -20.43
CA HIS A 245 -4.50 -19.71 -21.43
C HIS A 245 -4.61 -19.11 -22.83
N GLU A 246 -5.82 -18.73 -23.24
CA GLU A 246 -6.07 -18.14 -24.57
C GLU A 246 -5.53 -16.73 -24.72
N GLY A 247 -5.37 -16.01 -23.60
CA GLY A 247 -4.85 -14.65 -23.58
C GLY A 247 -3.38 -14.61 -24.04
N LYS A 248 -3.07 -13.77 -25.04
CA LYS A 248 -1.71 -13.55 -25.53
C LYS A 248 -0.93 -12.57 -24.65
N ARG A 249 -1.63 -11.68 -24.00
CA ARG A 249 -1.11 -10.63 -23.09
C ARG A 249 -2.04 -10.51 -21.91
N VAL A 250 -1.90 -11.40 -20.94
CA VAL A 250 -2.70 -11.41 -19.72
C VAL A 250 -2.04 -10.53 -18.67
N SER A 251 -2.80 -9.62 -18.09
CA SER A 251 -2.36 -8.81 -16.96
C SER A 251 -3.27 -8.97 -15.76
N PHE A 252 -2.67 -9.19 -14.59
CA PHE A 252 -3.35 -9.35 -13.32
C PHE A 252 -3.22 -8.06 -12.51
N TRP A 253 -4.33 -7.57 -11.96
CA TRP A 253 -4.39 -6.31 -11.23
C TRP A 253 -5.14 -6.48 -9.93
N TRP A 254 -4.52 -6.17 -8.79
CA TRP A 254 -5.18 -6.28 -7.50
C TRP A 254 -4.95 -5.06 -6.63
N THR A 255 -5.81 -4.89 -5.62
CA THR A 255 -5.68 -3.85 -4.61
C THR A 255 -6.03 -4.37 -3.21
N MET A 256 -6.83 -3.63 -2.45
CA MET A 256 -7.06 -3.88 -1.02
C MET A 256 -7.83 -5.17 -0.73
N GLY A 257 -8.65 -5.67 -1.64
CA GLY A 257 -9.32 -6.96 -1.47
C GLY A 257 -8.33 -8.11 -1.26
N VAL A 258 -7.16 -8.04 -1.92
CA VAL A 258 -6.03 -8.96 -1.71
C VAL A 258 -5.11 -8.47 -0.60
N ASN A 259 -4.64 -7.20 -0.66
CA ASN A 259 -3.59 -6.71 0.23
C ASN A 259 -4.00 -6.65 1.71
N GLN A 260 -5.29 -6.52 2.01
CA GLN A 260 -5.86 -6.50 3.36
C GLN A 260 -6.69 -7.77 3.66
N GLY A 261 -6.61 -8.77 2.79
CA GLY A 261 -7.31 -10.05 2.90
C GLY A 261 -6.64 -11.04 3.87
N TYR A 262 -7.27 -12.19 3.99
CA TYR A 262 -6.72 -13.34 4.69
C TYR A 262 -5.56 -13.95 3.87
N GLU A 263 -4.47 -14.35 4.54
CA GLU A 263 -3.27 -14.91 3.88
C GLU A 263 -2.76 -14.02 2.73
N ALA A 264 -2.85 -12.71 2.91
CA ALA A 264 -2.71 -11.70 1.86
C ALA A 264 -1.39 -11.79 1.09
N VAL A 265 -0.25 -12.02 1.77
CA VAL A 265 1.07 -12.17 1.11
C VAL A 265 1.06 -13.39 0.19
N ARG A 266 0.54 -14.54 0.66
CA ARG A 266 0.45 -15.76 -0.14
C ARG A 266 -0.50 -15.63 -1.31
N THR A 267 -1.62 -14.91 -1.13
CA THR A 267 -2.57 -14.61 -2.21
C THR A 267 -1.91 -13.75 -3.29
N ALA A 268 -1.18 -12.72 -2.90
CA ALA A 268 -0.42 -11.90 -3.86
C ALA A 268 0.67 -12.71 -4.58
N GLN A 269 1.39 -13.59 -3.85
CA GLN A 269 2.37 -14.51 -4.46
C GLN A 269 1.73 -15.51 -5.42
N ALA A 270 0.53 -16.01 -5.09
CA ALA A 270 -0.20 -16.89 -6.00
C ALA A 270 -0.56 -16.20 -7.33
N ILE A 271 -0.96 -14.93 -7.30
CA ILE A 271 -1.17 -14.12 -8.51
C ILE A 271 0.14 -13.97 -9.30
N ILE A 272 1.24 -13.68 -8.61
CA ILE A 272 2.57 -13.59 -9.23
C ILE A 272 2.95 -14.92 -9.88
N ASN A 273 2.72 -16.04 -9.20
CA ASN A 273 3.02 -17.37 -9.74
C ASN A 273 2.21 -17.68 -11.00
N LEU A 274 0.92 -17.30 -11.07
CA LEU A 274 0.13 -17.45 -12.29
C LEU A 274 0.74 -16.65 -13.45
N ALA A 275 1.19 -15.41 -13.21
CA ALA A 275 1.82 -14.60 -14.24
C ALA A 275 3.16 -15.21 -14.71
N LEU A 276 3.98 -15.71 -13.77
CA LEU A 276 5.27 -16.34 -14.07
C LEU A 276 5.08 -17.64 -14.88
N MET A 277 4.23 -18.56 -14.39
CA MET A 277 4.07 -19.87 -15.02
C MET A 277 3.39 -19.81 -16.40
N THR A 278 2.68 -18.73 -16.71
CA THR A 278 2.06 -18.52 -18.02
C THR A 278 2.85 -17.58 -18.94
N GLY A 279 4.07 -17.16 -18.54
CA GLY A 279 4.91 -16.24 -19.31
C GLY A 279 4.30 -14.84 -19.46
N ASN A 280 3.35 -14.47 -18.61
CA ASN A 280 2.66 -13.18 -18.65
C ASN A 280 3.31 -12.15 -17.73
N ILE A 281 4.62 -11.98 -17.88
CA ILE A 281 5.42 -11.01 -17.14
C ILE A 281 6.62 -10.55 -17.99
N GLY A 282 7.12 -9.33 -17.77
CA GLY A 282 8.28 -8.80 -18.47
C GLY A 282 8.04 -8.43 -19.94
N ARG A 283 6.80 -8.46 -20.40
CA ARG A 283 6.39 -8.07 -21.76
C ARG A 283 5.34 -6.96 -21.71
N PRO A 284 5.29 -6.04 -22.68
CA PRO A 284 4.24 -5.03 -22.75
C PRO A 284 2.84 -5.63 -22.73
N GLY A 285 1.95 -5.11 -21.89
CA GLY A 285 0.58 -5.58 -21.74
C GLY A 285 0.42 -6.80 -20.84
N THR A 286 1.45 -7.18 -20.06
CA THR A 286 1.40 -8.32 -19.12
C THR A 286 1.80 -7.87 -17.72
N GLY A 287 1.71 -8.77 -16.74
CA GLY A 287 2.27 -8.56 -15.39
C GLY A 287 1.34 -8.93 -14.27
N ALA A 288 1.93 -9.03 -13.07
CA ALA A 288 1.24 -9.15 -11.79
C ALA A 288 1.36 -7.82 -11.05
N ASN A 289 0.29 -7.03 -11.08
CA ASN A 289 0.33 -5.59 -10.86
C ASN A 289 -0.50 -5.21 -9.63
N SER A 290 0.17 -4.88 -8.54
CA SER A 290 -0.50 -4.29 -7.38
C SER A 290 -0.70 -2.78 -7.58
N ILE A 291 -1.94 -2.32 -7.46
CA ILE A 291 -2.28 -0.90 -7.58
C ILE A 291 -2.73 -0.34 -6.24
N THR A 292 -2.12 0.78 -5.84
CA THR A 292 -2.47 1.47 -4.61
C THR A 292 -3.48 2.59 -4.86
N GLY A 293 -4.29 2.90 -3.84
CA GLY A 293 -5.20 4.05 -3.89
C GLY A 293 -4.53 5.38 -3.56
N GLN A 294 -3.48 5.36 -2.76
CA GLN A 294 -2.76 6.57 -2.36
C GLN A 294 -1.82 7.04 -3.49
N CYS A 295 -1.89 8.32 -3.83
CA CYS A 295 -1.22 8.87 -5.02
C CYS A 295 0.30 8.83 -4.96
N ASN A 296 0.91 8.77 -3.77
CA ASN A 296 2.37 8.71 -3.59
C ASN A 296 2.83 7.71 -2.52
N ALA A 297 2.20 6.53 -2.48
CA ALA A 297 2.62 5.46 -1.58
C ALA A 297 4.08 5.03 -1.81
N MET A 298 4.58 5.13 -3.04
CA MET A 298 5.99 4.84 -3.37
C MET A 298 6.94 5.83 -2.71
N GLY A 299 6.61 7.13 -2.70
CA GLY A 299 7.37 8.16 -2.00
C GLY A 299 7.41 7.92 -0.50
N SER A 300 6.28 7.60 0.12
CA SER A 300 6.21 7.22 1.53
C SER A 300 7.15 6.04 1.84
N ARG A 301 7.08 4.97 1.05
CA ARG A 301 7.94 3.78 1.24
C ARG A 301 9.41 4.09 1.06
N SER A 302 9.73 4.99 0.14
CA SER A 302 11.12 5.33 -0.17
C SER A 302 11.76 6.26 0.85
N TYR A 303 10.97 7.11 1.53
CA TYR A 303 11.54 8.21 2.32
C TYR A 303 11.08 8.26 3.78
N SER A 304 9.85 7.89 4.11
CA SER A 304 9.29 8.10 5.44
C SER A 304 8.78 6.84 6.16
N ASN A 305 9.01 5.65 5.60
CA ASN A 305 8.67 4.39 6.28
C ASN A 305 9.84 3.82 7.05
N THR A 306 9.54 2.94 8.01
CA THR A 306 10.55 2.31 8.87
C THR A 306 11.50 1.38 8.13
N ALA A 307 11.05 0.74 7.05
CA ALA A 307 11.71 -0.45 6.51
C ALA A 307 12.87 -0.17 5.53
N VAL A 308 13.07 1.07 5.11
CA VAL A 308 14.08 1.41 4.10
C VAL A 308 14.79 2.73 4.39
N LEU A 309 16.04 2.80 4.03
CA LEU A 309 16.79 4.04 3.90
C LEU A 309 16.31 4.78 2.65
N TYR A 310 16.58 6.08 2.56
CA TYR A 310 16.19 6.93 1.44
C TYR A 310 16.33 6.26 0.08
N ALA A 311 15.36 6.49 -0.78
CA ALA A 311 15.23 5.93 -2.12
C ALA A 311 15.25 4.39 -2.16
N GLY A 312 14.66 3.74 -1.16
CA GLY A 312 14.49 2.29 -1.12
C GLY A 312 15.74 1.48 -0.76
N GLY A 313 16.80 2.14 -0.30
CA GLY A 313 18.04 1.47 0.07
C GLY A 313 17.94 0.70 1.40
N ASP A 314 18.85 -0.26 1.58
CA ASP A 314 19.01 -0.99 2.83
C ASP A 314 19.84 -0.15 3.82
N PHE A 315 19.39 -0.08 5.07
CA PHE A 315 20.11 0.59 6.16
C PHE A 315 21.46 -0.04 6.44
N THR A 316 21.56 -1.35 6.31
CA THR A 316 22.80 -2.10 6.62
C THR A 316 23.85 -2.02 5.55
N ASN A 317 23.57 -1.44 4.38
CA ASN A 317 24.51 -1.29 3.28
C ASN A 317 25.34 0.01 3.44
N PRO A 318 26.63 -0.08 3.82
CA PRO A 318 27.46 1.10 4.05
C PRO A 318 27.64 1.98 2.80
N ALA A 319 27.81 1.36 1.63
CA ALA A 319 27.95 2.09 0.37
C ALA A 319 26.69 2.88 0.02
N ARG A 320 25.52 2.36 0.39
CA ARG A 320 24.27 3.06 0.22
C ARG A 320 24.11 4.22 1.20
N ARG A 321 24.48 4.02 2.48
CA ARG A 321 24.48 5.11 3.47
C ARG A 321 25.41 6.24 3.07
N ALA A 322 26.62 5.94 2.65
CA ALA A 322 27.57 6.95 2.18
C ALA A 322 27.01 7.81 1.04
N LYS A 323 26.39 7.18 0.03
CA LYS A 323 25.74 7.91 -1.08
C LYS A 323 24.56 8.78 -0.61
N VAL A 324 23.79 8.32 0.36
CA VAL A 324 22.69 9.11 0.93
C VAL A 324 23.23 10.27 1.75
N ALA A 325 24.26 10.08 2.55
CA ALA A 325 24.92 11.13 3.32
C ALA A 325 25.48 12.23 2.40
N GLU A 326 26.19 11.84 1.34
CA GLU A 326 26.69 12.75 0.30
C GLU A 326 25.56 13.57 -0.33
N ALA A 327 24.46 12.90 -0.74
CA ALA A 327 23.32 13.57 -1.38
C ALA A 327 22.59 14.55 -0.44
N LEU A 328 22.56 14.27 0.87
CA LEU A 328 21.97 15.13 1.89
C LEU A 328 22.94 16.19 2.42
N GLY A 329 24.24 16.10 2.11
CA GLY A 329 25.28 17.00 2.64
C GLY A 329 25.46 16.85 4.15
N VAL A 330 25.33 15.65 4.71
CA VAL A 330 25.45 15.36 6.15
C VAL A 330 26.53 14.31 6.39
N ASP A 331 27.03 14.23 7.64
CA ASP A 331 27.91 13.14 8.05
C ASP A 331 27.12 11.80 8.09
N GLU A 332 27.76 10.70 7.70
CA GLU A 332 27.08 9.38 7.65
C GLU A 332 26.53 8.96 9.02
N SER A 333 27.16 9.37 10.13
CA SER A 333 26.70 9.08 11.50
C SER A 333 25.34 9.69 11.85
N VAL A 334 24.89 10.68 11.08
CA VAL A 334 23.52 11.25 11.20
C VAL A 334 22.47 10.27 10.74
N LEU A 335 22.79 9.40 9.76
CA LEU A 335 21.81 8.48 9.19
C LEU A 335 21.48 7.34 10.14
N ALA A 336 20.23 6.87 10.06
CA ALA A 336 19.81 5.67 10.77
C ALA A 336 20.54 4.42 10.23
N GLU A 337 20.92 3.53 11.13
CA GLU A 337 21.63 2.28 10.79
C GLU A 337 20.70 1.06 10.76
N LYS A 338 19.50 1.18 11.27
CA LYS A 338 18.51 0.09 11.37
C LYS A 338 17.08 0.60 11.22
N PRO A 339 16.14 -0.27 10.86
CA PRO A 339 14.72 0.03 10.90
C PRO A 339 14.27 0.46 12.30
N THR A 340 13.25 1.32 12.36
CA THR A 340 12.59 1.73 13.60
C THR A 340 11.32 0.90 13.85
N ALA A 341 10.49 1.26 14.83
CA ALA A 341 9.23 0.57 15.09
C ALA A 341 8.25 0.72 13.91
N THR A 342 7.60 -0.38 13.57
CA THR A 342 6.49 -0.40 12.61
C THR A 342 5.25 0.25 13.20
N TYR A 343 4.25 0.56 12.38
CA TYR A 343 2.99 1.15 12.80
C TYR A 343 2.35 0.40 13.99
N ASN A 344 2.28 -0.93 13.91
CA ASN A 344 1.76 -1.77 15.00
C ASN A 344 2.58 -1.61 16.27
N GLN A 345 3.90 -1.71 16.15
CA GLN A 345 4.83 -1.57 17.27
C GLN A 345 4.80 -0.18 17.91
N ILE A 346 4.48 0.86 17.12
CA ILE A 346 4.25 2.21 17.65
C ILE A 346 3.01 2.19 18.56
N ILE A 347 1.88 1.65 18.12
CA ILE A 347 0.65 1.56 18.94
C ILE A 347 0.86 0.70 20.19
N GLU A 348 1.53 -0.44 20.03
CA GLU A 348 1.92 -1.30 21.16
C GLU A 348 2.82 -0.53 22.14
N GLY A 349 3.84 0.16 21.63
CA GLY A 349 4.77 0.96 22.44
C GLY A 349 4.09 2.08 23.21
N ILE A 350 3.05 2.71 22.67
CA ILE A 350 2.22 3.68 23.39
C ILE A 350 1.44 2.98 24.50
N ASN A 351 0.81 1.84 24.21
CA ASN A 351 0.05 1.09 25.21
C ASN A 351 0.91 0.57 26.37
N GLU A 352 2.15 0.21 26.10
CA GLU A 352 3.16 -0.20 27.08
C GLU A 352 3.82 0.98 27.81
N GLY A 353 3.56 2.21 27.39
CA GLY A 353 4.13 3.41 27.97
C GLY A 353 5.58 3.71 27.57
N ARG A 354 6.12 3.03 26.56
CA ARG A 354 7.46 3.30 26.00
C ARG A 354 7.46 4.54 25.09
N ILE A 355 6.39 4.74 24.32
CA ILE A 355 6.18 5.91 23.45
C ILE A 355 5.24 6.86 24.17
N LYS A 356 5.65 8.11 24.31
CA LYS A 356 4.98 9.19 25.04
C LYS A 356 4.51 10.32 24.13
N GLY A 357 5.14 10.47 22.97
CA GLY A 357 4.78 11.46 21.95
C GLY A 357 4.47 10.80 20.61
N LEU A 358 3.37 11.24 20.00
CA LEU A 358 2.97 10.80 18.65
C LEU A 358 2.68 12.03 17.78
N TRP A 359 3.29 12.05 16.59
CA TRP A 359 2.99 13.01 15.55
C TRP A 359 2.39 12.30 14.34
N ILE A 360 1.13 12.57 14.02
CA ILE A 360 0.47 12.06 12.81
C ILE A 360 0.35 13.15 11.76
N LEU A 361 0.53 12.75 10.50
CA LEU A 361 0.60 13.65 9.35
C LEU A 361 -0.37 13.19 8.26
N CYS A 362 -1.44 13.96 8.03
CA CYS A 362 -2.47 13.73 7.01
C CYS A 362 -3.02 12.29 7.01
N THR A 363 -3.30 11.77 8.20
CA THR A 363 -3.92 10.45 8.41
C THR A 363 -4.77 10.48 9.68
N ASN A 364 -5.81 9.63 9.71
CA ASN A 364 -6.76 9.57 10.83
C ASN A 364 -6.79 8.15 11.43
N PRO A 365 -5.81 7.78 12.26
CA PRO A 365 -5.75 6.45 12.87
C PRO A 365 -6.95 6.13 13.75
N ARG A 366 -7.58 7.13 14.36
CA ARG A 366 -8.78 6.97 15.18
C ARG A 366 -9.94 6.37 14.38
N HIS A 367 -9.94 6.58 13.06
CA HIS A 367 -10.91 6.00 12.14
C HIS A 367 -10.36 4.76 11.42
N SER A 368 -9.11 4.79 10.97
CA SER A 368 -8.55 3.82 10.02
C SER A 368 -7.81 2.65 10.67
N TRP A 369 -7.49 2.69 11.97
CA TRP A 369 -6.83 1.60 12.65
C TRP A 369 -7.79 0.41 12.82
N THR A 370 -7.31 -0.80 12.53
CA THR A 370 -8.13 -2.02 12.53
C THR A 370 -8.74 -2.36 13.88
N ASN A 371 -8.06 -2.01 14.98
CA ASN A 371 -8.58 -2.13 16.34
C ASN A 371 -8.70 -0.73 16.98
N ASN A 372 -9.83 -0.10 16.71
CA ASN A 372 -10.12 1.26 17.15
C ASN A 372 -10.03 1.48 18.65
N GLU A 373 -10.46 0.50 19.45
CA GLU A 373 -10.41 0.57 20.91
C GLU A 373 -8.96 0.58 21.42
N THR A 374 -8.09 -0.20 20.78
CA THR A 374 -6.66 -0.23 21.11
C THR A 374 -5.99 1.12 20.85
N PHE A 375 -6.32 1.76 19.72
CA PHE A 375 -5.81 3.11 19.42
C PHE A 375 -6.37 4.16 20.38
N ALA A 376 -7.69 4.15 20.64
CA ALA A 376 -8.33 5.05 21.60
C ALA A 376 -7.74 4.94 23.01
N SER A 377 -7.39 3.73 23.44
CA SER A 377 -6.72 3.51 24.71
C SER A 377 -5.28 4.01 24.69
N ALA A 378 -4.59 3.85 23.56
CA ALA A 378 -3.21 4.31 23.38
C ALA A 378 -3.11 5.83 23.48
N VAL A 379 -3.93 6.56 22.74
CA VAL A 379 -3.89 8.04 22.69
C VAL A 379 -4.00 8.67 24.06
N LYS A 380 -4.82 8.12 24.97
CA LYS A 380 -4.99 8.61 26.36
C LYS A 380 -3.74 8.50 27.23
N LYS A 381 -2.72 7.74 26.80
CA LYS A 381 -1.46 7.54 27.50
C LYS A 381 -0.34 8.47 26.98
N LEU A 382 -0.61 9.21 25.91
CA LEU A 382 0.34 10.14 25.33
C LEU A 382 0.44 11.42 26.21
N GLU A 383 1.66 11.91 26.33
CA GLU A 383 1.96 13.23 26.91
C GLU A 383 1.95 14.32 25.82
N LEU A 384 2.18 13.92 24.55
CA LEU A 384 2.09 14.79 23.39
C LEU A 384 1.40 14.04 22.23
N PHE A 385 0.35 14.61 21.66
CA PHE A 385 -0.28 14.11 20.46
C PHE A 385 -0.46 15.22 19.44
N VAL A 386 0.39 15.28 18.42
CA VAL A 386 0.36 16.26 17.34
C VAL A 386 -0.41 15.69 16.15
N VAL A 387 -1.46 16.39 15.75
CA VAL A 387 -2.26 16.06 14.55
C VAL A 387 -2.08 17.16 13.52
N GLN A 388 -1.44 16.82 12.41
CA GLN A 388 -1.26 17.74 11.30
C GLN A 388 -2.15 17.30 10.12
N ASP A 389 -3.25 18.01 9.93
CA ASP A 389 -4.26 17.75 8.90
C ASP A 389 -4.86 19.07 8.39
N ILE A 390 -5.58 18.99 7.27
CA ILE A 390 -6.32 20.13 6.71
C ILE A 390 -7.70 20.31 7.36
N TYR A 391 -8.15 19.33 8.13
CA TYR A 391 -9.44 19.35 8.83
C TYR A 391 -9.22 19.19 10.34
N ASP A 392 -9.82 20.04 11.12
CA ASP A 392 -9.86 19.94 12.59
C ASP A 392 -11.06 19.10 13.10
N THR A 393 -11.86 18.57 12.19
CA THR A 393 -13.05 17.76 12.48
C THR A 393 -12.81 16.26 12.37
N ILE A 394 -11.58 15.81 12.15
CA ILE A 394 -11.24 14.38 12.14
C ILE A 394 -11.20 13.87 13.60
N GLU A 395 -11.56 12.60 13.79
CA GLU A 395 -11.66 11.99 15.12
C GLU A 395 -10.33 12.01 15.89
N SER A 396 -9.20 11.92 15.19
CA SER A 396 -7.89 12.05 15.83
C SER A 396 -7.60 13.46 16.35
N ALA A 397 -8.19 14.51 15.77
CA ALA A 397 -7.99 15.89 16.21
C ALA A 397 -8.74 16.21 17.51
N GLU A 398 -9.78 15.45 17.84
CA GLU A 398 -10.51 15.65 19.12
C GLU A 398 -9.64 15.34 20.35
N GLU A 399 -8.62 14.51 20.18
CA GLU A 399 -7.78 13.97 21.25
C GLU A 399 -6.35 14.55 21.23
N CYS A 400 -6.01 15.50 20.32
CA CYS A 400 -4.67 16.10 20.22
C CYS A 400 -4.36 17.03 21.42
N THR A 401 -3.07 17.23 21.69
CA THR A 401 -2.59 18.20 22.73
C THR A 401 -2.38 19.59 22.18
#